data_ff48c614ce576386b6b956d564bf06f8
#
_entry.id   ff48c614ce576386b6b956d564bf06f8
#
_cell.length_a   1.000
_cell.length_b   1.000
_cell.length_c   1.000
_cell.angle_alpha   90.00
_cell.angle_beta   90.00
_cell.angle_gamma   90.00
#
_symmetry.space_group_name_H-M   'P 1'
#
loop_
_entity.id
_entity.type
_entity.pdbx_description
1 polymer ?
#
loop_
_entity_poly.entity_id
_entity_poly.type
_entity_poly.pdbx_seq_one_letter_code
_entity_poly.pdbx_strand_id
1 'polypeptide(L)'
;YNDGLFAKAKVNRVMIASAPGSLHMLGTAIVAEIFRNQDWQVVEEMSSSANELIHAVSGEWFDVIGLSISIEQQLTNLADLIAQLKRVSLNPRVGFLLGGPIFAVKELSADDFGADVICVDAKHAVGIAESLLQTMTQ
;
A
#
# COMPACT_ATOMS: atom_id res chain seq x y z
N TYR A 1 -23.12 23.61 -18.83
CA TYR A 1 -21.94 23.77 -18.03
C TYR A 1 -20.90 22.73 -18.36
N ASN A 2 -19.70 23.14 -18.49
CA ASN A 2 -18.63 22.19 -18.73
C ASN A 2 -18.32 21.43 -17.44
N ASP A 3 -18.73 20.19 -17.40
CA ASP A 3 -18.47 19.34 -16.27
C ASP A 3 -16.98 19.21 -15.97
N GLY A 4 -16.14 19.42 -16.96
CA GLY A 4 -14.70 19.40 -16.77
C GLY A 4 -14.19 20.43 -15.77
N LEU A 5 -14.88 21.57 -15.63
CA LEU A 5 -14.54 22.57 -14.62
C LEU A 5 -14.95 22.15 -13.22
N PHE A 6 -16.00 21.37 -13.12
CA PHE A 6 -16.55 20.96 -11.83
C PHE A 6 -16.34 19.48 -11.56
N ALA A 7 -15.86 18.73 -12.54
CA ALA A 7 -15.52 17.34 -12.31
C ALA A 7 -14.42 17.30 -11.26
N LYS A 8 -14.67 16.59 -10.19
CA LYS A 8 -13.63 16.39 -9.20
C LYS A 8 -12.47 15.65 -9.84
N ALA A 9 -11.29 16.21 -9.71
CA ALA A 9 -10.10 15.43 -9.99
C ALA A 9 -10.20 14.14 -9.18
N LYS A 10 -9.86 13.01 -9.78
CA LYS A 10 -9.87 11.76 -9.07
C LYS A 10 -8.92 11.87 -7.88
N VAL A 11 -9.42 11.59 -6.69
CA VAL A 11 -8.61 11.52 -5.49
C VAL A 11 -8.14 10.09 -5.33
N ASN A 12 -6.84 9.90 -5.34
CA ASN A 12 -6.25 8.59 -5.14
C ASN A 12 -6.35 8.19 -3.68
N ARG A 13 -6.61 6.91 -3.44
CA ARG A 13 -6.75 6.38 -2.09
C ARG A 13 -5.72 5.30 -1.82
N VAL A 14 -5.11 5.38 -0.65
CA VAL A 14 -4.10 4.41 -0.23
C VAL A 14 -4.40 3.90 1.17
N MET A 15 -4.22 2.60 1.36
CA MET A 15 -4.20 2.02 2.71
C MET A 15 -2.75 1.75 3.08
N ILE A 16 -2.34 2.22 4.24
CA ILE A 16 -1.01 1.98 4.78
C ILE A 16 -1.14 1.14 6.03
N ALA A 17 -0.43 0.03 6.07
CA ALA A 17 -0.49 -0.89 7.20
C ALA A 17 0.86 -1.54 7.42
N SER A 18 1.09 -1.99 8.65
CA SER A 18 2.18 -2.91 8.94
C SER A 18 1.72 -4.32 8.59
N ALA A 19 2.57 -5.11 7.95
CA ALA A 19 2.28 -6.51 7.72
C ALA A 19 2.12 -7.22 9.07
N PRO A 20 1.29 -8.28 9.14
CA PRO A 20 1.07 -8.98 10.39
C PRO A 20 2.37 -9.51 11.00
N GLY A 21 2.47 -9.43 12.31
CA GLY A 21 3.63 -9.92 13.07
C GLY A 21 4.46 -8.84 13.73
N SER A 22 4.16 -7.57 13.48
CA SER A 22 4.87 -6.46 14.12
C SER A 22 3.95 -5.24 14.22
N LEU A 23 4.13 -4.49 15.30
CA LEU A 23 3.36 -3.26 15.54
C LEU A 23 4.23 -2.00 15.43
N HIS A 24 5.18 -2.00 14.53
CA HIS A 24 6.01 -0.81 14.31
C HIS A 24 5.22 0.23 13.53
N MET A 25 4.59 1.14 14.27
CA MET A 25 3.64 2.11 13.72
C MET A 25 4.28 3.42 13.25
N LEU A 26 5.49 3.73 13.74
CA LEU A 26 6.10 5.01 13.41
C LEU A 26 6.38 5.15 11.91
N GLY A 27 6.92 4.11 11.30
CA GLY A 27 7.21 4.14 9.87
C GLY A 27 5.96 4.31 9.02
N THR A 28 4.88 3.61 9.39
CA THR A 28 3.61 3.74 8.67
C THR A 28 3.01 5.13 8.84
N ALA A 29 3.13 5.72 10.03
CA ALA A 29 2.63 7.07 10.28
C ALA A 29 3.35 8.11 9.42
N ILE A 30 4.66 7.97 9.27
CA ILE A 30 5.45 8.89 8.42
C ILE A 30 5.01 8.78 6.97
N VAL A 31 4.90 7.57 6.45
CA VAL A 31 4.48 7.36 5.06
C VAL A 31 3.07 7.88 4.83
N ALA A 32 2.16 7.60 5.78
CA ALA A 32 0.80 8.09 5.68
C ALA A 32 0.75 9.62 5.57
N GLU A 33 1.55 10.31 6.38
CA GLU A 33 1.60 11.77 6.34
C GLU A 33 2.15 12.28 5.01
N ILE A 34 3.14 11.61 4.45
CA ILE A 34 3.70 11.97 3.15
C ILE A 34 2.62 11.87 2.06
N PHE A 35 1.81 10.81 2.09
CA PHE A 35 0.71 10.68 1.13
C PHE A 35 -0.35 11.77 1.35
N ARG A 36 -0.70 12.07 2.60
CA ARG A 36 -1.68 13.12 2.89
C ARG A 36 -1.22 14.48 2.36
N ASN A 37 0.06 14.78 2.49
CA ASN A 37 0.63 16.04 2.02
C ASN A 37 0.60 16.17 0.50
N GLN A 38 0.40 15.06 -0.21
CA GLN A 38 0.24 15.05 -1.67
C GLN A 38 -1.21 14.81 -2.09
N ASP A 39 -2.12 15.12 -1.20
CA ASP A 39 -3.57 15.11 -1.45
C ASP A 39 -4.16 13.73 -1.71
N TRP A 40 -3.51 12.67 -1.25
CA TRP A 40 -4.09 11.34 -1.23
C TRP A 40 -5.02 11.18 -0.03
N GLN A 41 -6.10 10.44 -0.20
CA GLN A 41 -6.88 9.96 0.93
C GLN A 41 -6.20 8.74 1.51
N VAL A 42 -5.92 8.78 2.80
CA VAL A 42 -5.12 7.76 3.46
C VAL A 42 -5.92 7.09 4.55
N VAL A 43 -5.93 5.78 4.54
CA VAL A 43 -6.43 4.97 5.65
C VAL A 43 -5.21 4.28 6.26
N GLU A 44 -4.96 4.55 7.53
CA GLU A 44 -3.95 3.82 8.30
C GLU A 44 -4.63 2.67 9.02
N GLU A 45 -4.29 1.45 8.63
CA GLU A 45 -4.82 0.28 9.32
C GLU A 45 -3.89 -0.06 10.47
N MET A 46 -4.43 0.05 11.67
CA MET A 46 -3.63 -0.08 12.90
C MET A 46 -3.55 -1.51 13.42
N SER A 47 -4.24 -2.43 12.78
CA SER A 47 -4.22 -3.80 13.24
C SER A 47 -3.04 -4.58 12.68
N SER A 48 -2.69 -5.66 13.36
CA SER A 48 -1.57 -6.52 12.96
C SER A 48 -2.03 -7.90 12.52
N SER A 49 -3.33 -8.13 12.31
CA SER A 49 -3.82 -9.43 11.92
C SER A 49 -4.19 -9.48 10.45
N ALA A 50 -3.93 -10.64 9.83
CA ALA A 50 -4.30 -10.83 8.42
C ALA A 50 -5.80 -10.68 8.21
N ASN A 51 -6.61 -11.22 9.13
CA ASN A 51 -8.07 -11.14 9.01
C ASN A 51 -8.57 -9.70 9.05
N GLU A 52 -7.98 -8.88 9.90
CA GLU A 52 -8.38 -7.47 9.98
C GLU A 52 -7.99 -6.70 8.73
N LEU A 53 -6.81 -7.00 8.16
CA LEU A 53 -6.40 -6.40 6.88
C LEU A 53 -7.33 -6.83 5.75
N ILE A 54 -7.68 -8.10 5.68
CA ILE A 54 -8.60 -8.61 4.67
C ILE A 54 -9.94 -7.90 4.79
N HIS A 55 -10.45 -7.75 6.01
CA HIS A 55 -11.71 -7.06 6.25
C HIS A 55 -11.64 -5.60 5.80
N ALA A 56 -10.56 -4.90 6.17
CA ALA A 56 -10.39 -3.49 5.81
C ALA A 56 -10.32 -3.29 4.29
N VAL A 57 -9.60 -4.16 3.59
CA VAL A 57 -9.46 -4.06 2.14
C VAL A 57 -10.76 -4.37 1.42
N SER A 58 -11.56 -5.31 1.96
CA SER A 58 -12.83 -5.69 1.34
C SER A 58 -13.92 -4.62 1.49
N GLY A 59 -13.76 -3.70 2.42
CA GLY A 59 -14.79 -2.71 2.75
C GLY A 59 -14.70 -1.40 2.01
N GLU A 60 -13.57 -1.08 1.40
CA GLU A 60 -13.35 0.21 0.74
C GLU A 60 -12.50 0.05 -0.51
N TRP A 61 -12.66 0.98 -1.45
CA TRP A 61 -11.82 1.03 -2.64
C TRP A 61 -10.46 1.63 -2.31
N PHE A 62 -9.39 0.98 -2.76
CA PHE A 62 -8.05 1.55 -2.69
C PHE A 62 -7.36 1.46 -4.05
N ASP A 63 -6.67 2.51 -4.42
CA ASP A 63 -5.83 2.49 -5.62
C ASP A 63 -4.52 1.75 -5.34
N VAL A 64 -3.97 1.94 -4.15
CA VAL A 64 -2.71 1.33 -3.73
C VAL A 64 -2.83 0.87 -2.28
N ILE A 65 -2.21 -0.25 -1.98
CA ILE A 65 -2.04 -0.74 -0.61
C ILE A 65 -0.54 -0.77 -0.32
N GLY A 66 -0.13 -0.04 0.70
CA GLY A 66 1.25 -0.02 1.17
C GLY A 66 1.41 -0.86 2.42
N LEU A 67 2.32 -1.80 2.39
CA LEU A 67 2.62 -2.66 3.53
C LEU A 67 4.04 -2.44 4.00
N SER A 68 4.19 -2.19 5.30
CA SER A 68 5.49 -2.01 5.93
C SER A 68 5.95 -3.31 6.56
N ILE A 69 7.17 -3.73 6.25
CA ILE A 69 7.77 -4.94 6.78
C ILE A 69 9.04 -4.56 7.55
N SER A 70 9.08 -4.88 8.83
CA SER A 70 10.17 -4.53 9.73
C SER A 70 11.06 -5.71 10.07
N ILE A 71 10.50 -6.90 10.18
CA ILE A 71 11.21 -8.09 10.63
C ILE A 71 10.97 -9.25 9.67
N GLU A 72 11.88 -10.21 9.71
CA GLU A 72 11.89 -11.34 8.80
C GLU A 72 10.65 -12.21 8.89
N GLN A 73 10.10 -12.36 10.10
CA GLN A 73 8.90 -13.18 10.32
C GLN A 73 7.70 -12.67 9.51
N GLN A 74 7.65 -11.38 9.20
CA GLN A 74 6.56 -10.82 8.42
C GLN A 74 6.61 -11.25 6.96
N LEU A 75 7.74 -11.75 6.48
CA LEU A 75 7.89 -12.21 5.09
C LEU A 75 7.27 -13.58 4.86
N THR A 76 7.13 -14.40 5.90
CA THR A 76 6.79 -15.82 5.77
C THR A 76 5.47 -16.04 5.04
N ASN A 77 4.45 -15.27 5.36
CA ASN A 77 3.12 -15.42 4.76
C ASN A 77 2.73 -14.23 3.88
N LEU A 78 3.71 -13.40 3.52
CA LEU A 78 3.41 -12.16 2.81
C LEU A 78 2.81 -12.40 1.43
N ALA A 79 3.35 -13.35 0.68
CA ALA A 79 2.82 -13.65 -0.66
C ALA A 79 1.38 -14.14 -0.59
N ASP A 80 1.06 -15.00 0.36
CA ASP A 80 -0.32 -15.48 0.56
C ASP A 80 -1.24 -14.34 0.97
N LEU A 81 -0.79 -13.47 1.85
CA LEU A 81 -1.57 -12.32 2.27
C LEU A 81 -1.90 -11.41 1.09
N ILE A 82 -0.88 -11.07 0.30
CA ILE A 82 -1.09 -10.21 -0.87
C ILE A 82 -2.07 -10.86 -1.85
N ALA A 83 -1.95 -12.16 -2.09
CA ALA A 83 -2.89 -12.87 -2.95
C ALA A 83 -4.31 -12.79 -2.43
N GLN A 84 -4.50 -12.92 -1.12
CA GLN A 84 -5.83 -12.81 -0.51
C GLN A 84 -6.37 -11.39 -0.59
N LEU A 85 -5.54 -10.40 -0.35
CA LEU A 85 -5.96 -9.00 -0.45
C LEU A 85 -6.37 -8.64 -1.88
N LYS A 86 -5.66 -9.16 -2.87
CA LYS A 86 -6.05 -8.96 -4.27
C LYS A 86 -7.42 -9.54 -4.57
N ARG A 87 -7.72 -10.70 -4.01
CA ARG A 87 -9.02 -11.36 -4.24
C ARG A 87 -10.18 -10.60 -3.63
N VAL A 88 -10.00 -9.98 -2.46
CA VAL A 88 -11.09 -9.30 -1.76
C VAL A 88 -11.16 -7.82 -2.10
N SER A 89 -10.18 -7.26 -2.75
CA SER A 89 -10.15 -5.84 -3.09
C SER A 89 -11.31 -5.49 -4.02
N LEU A 90 -11.94 -4.36 -3.75
CA LEU A 90 -12.97 -3.82 -4.65
C LEU A 90 -12.35 -3.32 -5.96
N ASN A 91 -11.07 -3.01 -5.95
CA ASN A 91 -10.33 -2.60 -7.12
C ASN A 91 -9.58 -3.80 -7.70
N PRO A 92 -9.97 -4.31 -8.88
CA PRO A 92 -9.29 -5.46 -9.47
C PRO A 92 -7.85 -5.16 -9.91
N ARG A 93 -7.48 -3.88 -9.95
CA ARG A 93 -6.14 -3.46 -10.35
C ARG A 93 -5.40 -2.78 -9.20
N VAL A 94 -5.73 -3.13 -7.97
CA VAL A 94 -5.07 -2.53 -6.81
C VAL A 94 -3.56 -2.77 -6.88
N GLY A 95 -2.78 -1.70 -6.66
CA GLY A 95 -1.33 -1.80 -6.63
C GLY A 95 -0.81 -2.11 -5.24
N PHE A 96 0.27 -2.87 -5.16
CA PHE A 96 0.90 -3.21 -3.88
C PHE A 96 2.30 -2.64 -3.82
N LEU A 97 2.51 -1.77 -2.83
CA LEU A 97 3.78 -1.13 -2.53
C LEU A 97 4.32 -1.72 -1.23
N LEU A 98 5.53 -2.24 -1.25
CA LEU A 98 6.18 -2.74 -0.05
C LEU A 98 7.26 -1.77 0.39
N GLY A 99 7.40 -1.62 1.69
CA GLY A 99 8.44 -0.79 2.28
C GLY A 99 8.80 -1.28 3.66
N GLY A 100 9.69 -0.55 4.32
CA GLY A 100 10.08 -0.83 5.68
C GLY A 100 11.55 -1.21 5.82
N PRO A 101 12.02 -1.29 7.06
CA PRO A 101 13.46 -1.47 7.33
C PRO A 101 14.06 -2.75 6.77
N ILE A 102 13.26 -3.81 6.59
CA ILE A 102 13.78 -5.08 6.09
C ILE A 102 14.47 -4.93 4.72
N PHE A 103 13.95 -4.02 3.90
CA PHE A 103 14.46 -3.85 2.52
C PHE A 103 15.77 -3.06 2.48
N ALA A 104 16.19 -2.47 3.58
CA ALA A 104 17.50 -1.84 3.68
C ALA A 104 18.61 -2.85 3.99
N VAL A 105 18.25 -4.01 4.55
CA VAL A 105 19.22 -5.03 4.99
C VAL A 105 19.12 -6.32 4.20
N LYS A 106 18.04 -6.54 3.46
CA LYS A 106 17.86 -7.72 2.62
C LYS A 106 17.52 -7.29 1.21
N GLU A 107 18.17 -7.94 0.25
CA GLU A 107 17.89 -7.71 -1.16
C GLU A 107 16.76 -8.64 -1.58
N LEU A 108 15.56 -8.06 -1.74
CA LEU A 108 14.34 -8.81 -2.04
C LEU A 108 13.66 -8.19 -3.25
N SER A 109 12.92 -9.02 -3.99
CA SER A 109 12.17 -8.57 -5.15
C SER A 109 10.68 -8.51 -4.84
N ALA A 110 9.99 -7.49 -5.35
CA ALA A 110 8.54 -7.40 -5.22
C ALA A 110 7.84 -8.63 -5.82
N ASP A 111 8.37 -9.17 -6.90
CA ASP A 111 7.80 -10.34 -7.56
C ASP A 111 7.76 -11.56 -6.65
N ASP A 112 8.70 -11.68 -5.72
CA ASP A 112 8.74 -12.80 -4.78
C ASP A 112 7.47 -12.88 -3.95
N PHE A 113 6.77 -11.77 -3.78
CA PHE A 113 5.58 -11.68 -2.92
C PHE A 113 4.31 -11.37 -3.71
N GLY A 114 4.40 -11.27 -5.02
CA GLY A 114 3.25 -10.85 -5.83
C GLY A 114 2.92 -9.38 -5.69
N ALA A 115 3.85 -8.58 -5.18
CA ALA A 115 3.70 -7.13 -5.10
C ALA A 115 4.21 -6.46 -6.37
N ASP A 116 3.93 -5.19 -6.52
CA ASP A 116 4.28 -4.46 -7.73
C ASP A 116 5.61 -3.74 -7.62
N VAL A 117 5.93 -3.21 -6.44
CA VAL A 117 7.14 -2.42 -6.28
C VAL A 117 7.58 -2.40 -4.81
N ILE A 118 8.89 -2.28 -4.60
CA ILE A 118 9.47 -2.04 -3.28
C ILE A 118 9.98 -0.61 -3.25
N CYS A 119 9.59 0.13 -2.20
CA CYS A 119 10.05 1.48 -1.96
C CYS A 119 11.02 1.48 -0.78
N VAL A 120 12.27 1.77 -1.03
CA VAL A 120 13.30 1.76 0.01
C VAL A 120 13.31 3.06 0.82
N ASP A 121 12.83 4.14 0.23
CA ASP A 121 12.86 5.47 0.84
C ASP A 121 11.44 6.05 0.85
N ALA A 122 10.93 6.31 2.06
CA ALA A 122 9.56 6.80 2.24
C ALA A 122 9.26 8.07 1.45
N LYS A 123 10.24 8.96 1.30
CA LYS A 123 10.00 10.23 0.59
C LYS A 123 9.73 10.06 -0.90
N HIS A 124 10.04 8.91 -1.48
CA HIS A 124 9.74 8.61 -2.88
C HIS A 124 8.45 7.81 -3.07
N ALA A 125 7.77 7.48 -1.97
CA ALA A 125 6.62 6.56 -2.02
C ALA A 125 5.50 7.09 -2.90
N VAL A 126 5.16 8.38 -2.79
CA VAL A 126 4.06 8.95 -3.58
C VAL A 126 4.38 8.92 -5.07
N GLY A 127 5.59 9.33 -5.45
CA GLY A 127 5.99 9.31 -6.85
C GLY A 127 5.98 7.91 -7.43
N ILE A 128 6.44 6.93 -6.66
CA ILE A 128 6.41 5.52 -7.07
C ILE A 128 4.97 5.04 -7.23
N ALA A 129 4.10 5.37 -6.29
CA ALA A 129 2.69 4.98 -6.35
C ALA A 129 1.99 5.61 -7.56
N GLU A 130 2.25 6.87 -7.83
CA GLU A 130 1.67 7.55 -9.00
C GLU A 130 2.15 6.93 -10.31
N SER A 131 3.43 6.59 -10.39
CA SER A 131 3.97 5.90 -11.56
C SER A 131 3.31 4.54 -11.76
N LEU A 132 3.08 3.83 -10.67
CA LEU A 132 2.41 2.53 -10.70
C LEU A 132 0.99 2.66 -11.25
N LEU A 133 0.24 3.67 -10.82
CA LEU A 133 -1.11 3.89 -11.30
C LEU A 133 -1.14 4.22 -12.80
N GLN A 134 -0.20 5.00 -13.28
CA GLN A 134 -0.12 5.31 -14.71
C GLN A 134 0.11 4.06 -15.54
N THR A 135 0.97 3.17 -15.08
CA THR A 135 1.22 1.90 -15.75
C THR A 135 -0.04 1.04 -15.80
N MET A 136 -0.81 1.03 -14.73
CA MET A 136 -2.01 0.20 -14.62
C MET A 136 -3.19 0.72 -15.44
N THR A 137 -3.22 2.01 -15.77
CA THR A 137 -4.32 2.59 -16.54
C THR A 137 -4.09 2.53 -18.03
N GLN A 138 -2.94 2.08 -18.46
CA GLN A 138 -2.64 1.88 -19.88
C GLN A 138 -3.01 0.43 -20.31
#